data_0f69ca30ed4fbbf04c6bbede5bca16b0
#
_entry.id   0f69ca30ed4fbbf04c6bbede5bca16b0
#
_cell.length_a   1.000
_cell.length_b   1.000
_cell.length_c   1.000
_cell.angle_alpha   90.00
_cell.angle_beta   90.00
_cell.angle_gamma   90.00
#
_symmetry.space_group_name_H-M   'P 1'
#
loop_
_entity.id
_entity.type
_entity.pdbx_description
1 polymer ?
#
loop_
_entity_poly.entity_id
_entity_poly.type
_entity_poly.pdbx_seq_one_letter_code
_entity_poly.pdbx_strand_id
1 'polypeptide(L)'
;MTALLEARAVSRSFGHVRALDRADFDVNPGEVVGLIGDNGAGKSTLIKALSGSLELDEGEIYFEGRPVRLSTPRQANDLGIEVVYQDLALAPHLDPVQNVFLGREIPRKGFLGHLGFMDEKQMRRQAAASFKELGATVRSLNSPVGSMSGGQRQGIAIARAIAWADKVVILDEPTAALGVVQTKNVLESVKRVRDKGIAVVFISHSMPHVLEVCDRIQVLRLGRRVATYPGHTTTVETLVGAMTGALDAKNGAA
;
A
#
# COMPACT_ATOMS: atom_id res chain seq x y z
N MET A 1 -15.60 -16.82 1.54
CA MET A 1 -14.35 -16.64 2.31
C MET A 1 -14.46 -15.34 3.07
N THR A 2 -13.95 -15.27 4.28
CA THR A 2 -13.95 -14.03 5.07
C THR A 2 -12.81 -13.14 4.57
N ALA A 3 -13.07 -11.85 4.30
CA ALA A 3 -12.03 -10.91 3.90
C ALA A 3 -10.95 -10.79 4.99
N LEU A 4 -9.70 -10.56 4.57
CA LEU A 4 -8.58 -10.36 5.49
C LEU A 4 -8.64 -8.98 6.15
N LEU A 5 -8.83 -7.94 5.35
CA LEU A 5 -9.03 -6.57 5.79
C LEU A 5 -10.29 -6.03 5.11
N GLU A 6 -11.20 -5.44 5.88
CA GLU A 6 -12.47 -4.96 5.40
C GLU A 6 -12.83 -3.64 6.09
N ALA A 7 -13.36 -2.69 5.33
CA ALA A 7 -14.02 -1.49 5.83
C ALA A 7 -15.50 -1.56 5.47
N ARG A 8 -16.40 -1.35 6.44
CA ARG A 8 -17.84 -1.41 6.26
C ARG A 8 -18.48 -0.07 6.56
N ALA A 9 -19.13 0.50 5.56
CA ALA A 9 -19.88 1.76 5.63
C ALA A 9 -19.09 2.89 6.32
N VAL A 10 -17.76 2.96 6.06
CA VAL A 10 -16.89 3.93 6.71
C VAL A 10 -17.12 5.34 6.18
N SER A 11 -17.22 6.31 7.09
CA SER A 11 -17.44 7.72 6.77
C SER A 11 -16.39 8.60 7.44
N ARG A 12 -15.97 9.64 6.74
CA ARG A 12 -15.08 10.67 7.27
C ARG A 12 -15.32 12.02 6.61
N SER A 13 -15.46 13.06 7.44
CA SER A 13 -15.65 14.44 7.00
C SER A 13 -14.50 15.34 7.46
N PHE A 14 -14.18 16.34 6.66
CA PHE A 14 -13.25 17.41 6.98
C PHE A 14 -14.00 18.75 6.79
N GLY A 15 -14.45 19.34 7.89
CA GLY A 15 -15.35 20.48 7.85
C GLY A 15 -16.62 20.13 7.08
N HIS A 16 -16.90 20.83 5.97
CA HIS A 16 -18.07 20.58 5.13
C HIS A 16 -17.84 19.54 4.02
N VAL A 17 -16.62 19.03 3.87
CA VAL A 17 -16.29 18.06 2.82
C VAL A 17 -16.37 16.64 3.38
N ARG A 18 -17.31 15.85 2.88
CA ARG A 18 -17.43 14.43 3.18
C ARG A 18 -16.49 13.63 2.26
N ALA A 19 -15.31 13.28 2.76
CA ALA A 19 -14.27 12.59 1.99
C ALA A 19 -14.54 11.09 1.84
N LEU A 20 -15.17 10.46 2.85
CA LEU A 20 -15.74 9.12 2.78
C LEU A 20 -17.21 9.18 3.19
N ASP A 21 -18.07 8.53 2.44
CA ASP A 21 -19.51 8.49 2.65
C ASP A 21 -20.02 7.05 2.56
N ARG A 22 -20.02 6.34 3.69
CA ARG A 22 -20.40 4.94 3.80
C ARG A 22 -19.63 4.07 2.79
N ALA A 23 -18.33 4.32 2.66
CA ALA A 23 -17.47 3.57 1.78
C ALA A 23 -17.28 2.14 2.29
N ASP A 24 -17.30 1.18 1.37
CA ASP A 24 -16.91 -0.20 1.63
C ASP A 24 -15.60 -0.50 0.93
N PHE A 25 -14.80 -1.37 1.53
CA PHE A 25 -13.55 -1.88 0.96
C PHE A 25 -13.28 -3.26 1.52
N ASP A 26 -12.72 -4.16 0.71
CA ASP A 26 -12.29 -5.46 1.18
C ASP A 26 -11.14 -6.02 0.35
N VAL A 27 -10.26 -6.80 0.99
CA VAL A 27 -9.18 -7.56 0.35
C VAL A 27 -9.05 -8.93 1.00
N ASN A 28 -8.81 -9.98 0.19
CA ASN A 28 -8.62 -11.34 0.66
C ASN A 28 -7.13 -11.67 0.82
N PRO A 29 -6.77 -12.72 1.60
CA PRO A 29 -5.38 -13.20 1.67
C PRO A 29 -4.86 -13.58 0.28
N GLY A 30 -3.62 -13.18 -0.06
CA GLY A 30 -3.00 -13.52 -1.33
C GLY A 30 -3.73 -12.96 -2.57
N GLU A 31 -4.40 -11.81 -2.41
CA GLU A 31 -5.09 -11.10 -3.48
C GLU A 31 -4.43 -9.74 -3.74
N VAL A 32 -4.34 -9.33 -5.01
CA VAL A 32 -4.04 -7.94 -5.38
C VAL A 32 -5.34 -7.23 -5.70
N VAL A 33 -5.74 -6.29 -4.85
CA VAL A 33 -6.91 -5.43 -5.08
C VAL A 33 -6.46 -4.06 -5.56
N GLY A 34 -6.89 -3.68 -6.76
CA GLY A 34 -6.75 -2.32 -7.27
C GLY A 34 -7.77 -1.39 -6.62
N LEU A 35 -7.33 -0.26 -6.08
CA LEU A 35 -8.22 0.81 -5.64
C LEU A 35 -8.04 2.02 -6.55
N ILE A 36 -9.04 2.28 -7.38
CA ILE A 36 -9.02 3.36 -8.37
C ILE A 36 -10.11 4.39 -8.10
N GLY A 37 -10.00 5.55 -8.72
CA GLY A 37 -10.95 6.66 -8.60
C GLY A 37 -10.28 7.98 -8.94
N ASP A 38 -11.06 8.99 -9.27
CA ASP A 38 -10.56 10.33 -9.55
C ASP A 38 -9.88 11.01 -8.35
N ASN A 39 -9.23 12.14 -8.61
CA ASN A 39 -8.75 13.01 -7.54
C ASN A 39 -9.92 13.48 -6.69
N GLY A 40 -9.77 13.36 -5.35
CA GLY A 40 -10.87 13.67 -4.44
C GLY A 40 -11.90 12.54 -4.25
N ALA A 41 -11.75 11.37 -4.90
CA ALA A 41 -12.66 10.24 -4.72
C ALA A 41 -12.65 9.63 -3.30
N GLY A 42 -11.67 9.96 -2.44
CA GLY A 42 -11.56 9.47 -1.07
C GLY A 42 -10.48 8.39 -0.87
N LYS A 43 -9.73 8.00 -1.90
CA LYS A 43 -8.71 6.93 -1.83
C LYS A 43 -7.70 7.14 -0.70
N SER A 44 -7.03 8.29 -0.67
CA SER A 44 -6.02 8.58 0.37
C SER A 44 -6.62 8.67 1.77
N THR A 45 -7.89 9.09 1.89
CA THR A 45 -8.62 9.09 3.17
C THR A 45 -8.88 7.67 3.65
N LEU A 46 -9.32 6.79 2.76
CA LEU A 46 -9.55 5.37 3.06
C LEU A 46 -8.25 4.69 3.49
N ILE A 47 -7.15 4.91 2.75
CA ILE A 47 -5.83 4.35 3.11
C ILE A 47 -5.39 4.82 4.49
N LYS A 48 -5.52 6.12 4.78
CA LYS A 48 -5.17 6.67 6.10
C LYS A 48 -6.00 6.05 7.23
N ALA A 49 -7.28 5.75 6.98
CA ALA A 49 -8.12 5.04 7.94
C ALA A 49 -7.65 3.59 8.13
N LEU A 50 -7.40 2.84 7.04
CA LEU A 50 -6.91 1.47 7.07
C LEU A 50 -5.50 1.32 7.67
N SER A 51 -4.71 2.39 7.64
CA SER A 51 -3.35 2.45 8.23
C SER A 51 -3.31 3.00 9.66
N GLY A 52 -4.46 3.35 10.25
CA GLY A 52 -4.51 3.95 11.58
C GLY A 52 -3.98 5.39 11.66
N SER A 53 -3.74 6.04 10.51
CA SER A 53 -3.30 7.43 10.44
C SER A 53 -4.44 8.43 10.51
N LEU A 54 -5.69 7.95 10.46
CA LEU A 54 -6.91 8.75 10.50
C LEU A 54 -8.03 7.98 11.18
N GLU A 55 -8.69 8.58 12.16
CA GLU A 55 -9.90 8.01 12.76
C GLU A 55 -11.11 8.26 11.86
N LEU A 56 -12.03 7.29 11.85
CA LEU A 56 -13.33 7.37 11.17
C LEU A 56 -14.36 8.09 12.03
N ASP A 57 -15.33 8.75 11.38
CA ASP A 57 -16.48 9.31 12.07
C ASP A 57 -17.56 8.24 12.28
N GLU A 58 -17.75 7.33 11.28
CA GLU A 58 -18.75 6.26 11.30
C GLU A 58 -18.20 5.02 10.57
N GLY A 59 -18.83 3.88 10.81
CA GLY A 59 -18.47 2.59 10.21
C GLY A 59 -17.39 1.86 10.99
N GLU A 60 -17.00 0.71 10.50
CA GLU A 60 -16.09 -0.20 11.20
C GLU A 60 -15.06 -0.81 10.27
N ILE A 61 -13.87 -1.07 10.81
CA ILE A 61 -12.81 -1.84 10.13
C ILE A 61 -12.76 -3.23 10.77
N TYR A 62 -12.67 -4.25 9.93
CA TYR A 62 -12.51 -5.64 10.33
C TYR A 62 -11.17 -6.18 9.84
N PHE A 63 -10.51 -6.94 10.69
CA PHE A 63 -9.29 -7.67 10.34
C PHE A 63 -9.48 -9.14 10.72
N GLU A 64 -9.30 -10.05 9.76
CA GLU A 64 -9.57 -11.50 9.93
C GLU A 64 -10.98 -11.78 10.52
N GLY A 65 -11.98 -11.00 10.08
CA GLY A 65 -13.37 -11.10 10.52
C GLY A 65 -13.68 -10.53 11.91
N ARG A 66 -12.71 -9.91 12.58
CA ARG A 66 -12.88 -9.28 13.88
C ARG A 66 -12.87 -7.76 13.76
N PRO A 67 -13.77 -7.03 14.44
CA PRO A 67 -13.72 -5.58 14.45
C PRO A 67 -12.44 -5.10 15.14
N VAL A 68 -11.76 -4.13 14.51
CA VAL A 68 -10.52 -3.52 15.02
C VAL A 68 -10.64 -2.01 15.02
N ARG A 69 -10.06 -1.36 16.03
CA ARG A 69 -9.92 0.10 16.06
C ARG A 69 -8.48 0.47 15.73
N LEU A 70 -8.30 1.12 14.60
CA LEU A 70 -7.00 1.61 14.14
C LEU A 70 -6.92 3.12 14.39
N SER A 71 -6.29 3.53 15.48
CA SER A 71 -6.11 4.94 15.87
C SER A 71 -4.67 5.41 15.70
N THR A 72 -3.73 4.48 15.51
CA THR A 72 -2.30 4.77 15.28
C THR A 72 -1.71 3.83 14.24
N PRO A 73 -0.72 4.29 13.45
CA PRO A 73 -0.01 3.43 12.50
C PRO A 73 0.62 2.19 13.15
N ARG A 74 1.05 2.30 14.40
CA ARG A 74 1.62 1.18 15.15
C ARG A 74 0.62 0.02 15.29
N GLN A 75 -0.66 0.33 15.57
CA GLN A 75 -1.70 -0.70 15.68
C GLN A 75 -1.91 -1.44 14.35
N ALA A 76 -1.85 -0.73 13.21
CA ALA A 76 -1.91 -1.37 11.90
C ALA A 76 -0.69 -2.26 11.65
N ASN A 77 0.52 -1.77 11.99
CA ASN A 77 1.75 -2.53 11.85
C ASN A 77 1.76 -3.78 12.75
N ASP A 78 1.23 -3.69 13.98
CA ASP A 78 1.11 -4.84 14.91
C ASP A 78 0.16 -5.94 14.35
N LEU A 79 -0.76 -5.58 13.45
CA LEU A 79 -1.60 -6.51 12.69
C LEU A 79 -0.93 -7.03 11.39
N GLY A 80 0.28 -6.58 11.09
CA GLY A 80 0.99 -6.95 9.85
C GLY A 80 0.55 -6.17 8.61
N ILE A 81 -0.04 -4.97 8.78
CA ILE A 81 -0.41 -4.04 7.72
C ILE A 81 0.70 -3.01 7.54
N GLU A 82 1.33 -2.99 6.38
CA GLU A 82 2.36 -2.01 6.03
C GLU A 82 1.90 -1.11 4.88
N VAL A 83 2.35 0.16 4.90
CA VAL A 83 1.94 1.15 3.90
C VAL A 83 3.16 1.83 3.28
N VAL A 84 3.16 1.90 1.95
CA VAL A 84 4.03 2.79 1.17
C VAL A 84 3.20 3.96 0.70
N TYR A 85 3.43 5.12 1.31
CA TYR A 85 2.78 6.36 0.92
C TYR A 85 3.46 6.97 -0.31
N GLN A 86 2.75 7.84 -1.00
CA GLN A 86 3.23 8.56 -2.18
C GLN A 86 4.52 9.37 -1.90
N ASP A 87 4.70 9.91 -0.71
CA ASP A 87 5.89 10.65 -0.27
C ASP A 87 7.06 9.77 0.19
N LEU A 88 6.87 8.42 0.11
CA LEU A 88 7.81 7.35 0.48
C LEU A 88 8.19 7.30 1.96
N ALA A 89 8.01 8.36 2.74
CA ALA A 89 8.35 8.46 4.15
C ALA A 89 9.76 7.90 4.49
N LEU A 90 10.77 8.24 3.67
CA LEU A 90 12.16 7.86 3.87
C LEU A 90 12.93 8.99 4.54
N ALA A 91 13.82 8.65 5.47
CA ALA A 91 14.75 9.59 6.09
C ALA A 91 15.92 9.87 5.13
N PRO A 92 16.03 11.07 4.52
CA PRO A 92 16.96 11.32 3.41
C PRO A 92 18.43 11.27 3.80
N HIS A 93 18.73 11.48 5.07
CA HIS A 93 20.10 11.49 5.62
C HIS A 93 20.61 10.09 6.02
N LEU A 94 19.69 9.12 6.14
CA LEU A 94 20.02 7.74 6.47
C LEU A 94 20.32 6.92 5.21
N ASP A 95 21.11 5.87 5.39
CA ASP A 95 21.37 4.90 4.32
C ASP A 95 20.17 3.94 4.10
N PRO A 96 20.15 3.12 3.04
CA PRO A 96 19.06 2.19 2.76
C PRO A 96 18.81 1.17 3.88
N VAL A 97 19.86 0.69 4.55
CA VAL A 97 19.74 -0.30 5.63
C VAL A 97 19.06 0.33 6.84
N GLN A 98 19.53 1.52 7.22
CA GLN A 98 18.94 2.29 8.31
C GLN A 98 17.47 2.65 8.02
N ASN A 99 17.13 3.00 6.77
CA ASN A 99 15.74 3.27 6.39
C ASN A 99 14.84 2.03 6.48
N VAL A 100 15.34 0.83 6.12
CA VAL A 100 14.56 -0.41 6.25
C VAL A 100 14.28 -0.73 7.71
N PHE A 101 15.22 -0.51 8.59
CA PHE A 101 15.14 -0.89 10.00
C PHE A 101 14.75 0.24 10.95
N LEU A 102 14.43 1.44 10.45
CA LEU A 102 14.09 2.60 11.27
C LEU A 102 12.91 2.29 12.21
N GLY A 103 13.15 2.36 13.51
CA GLY A 103 12.18 2.01 14.57
C GLY A 103 11.98 0.50 14.79
N ARG A 104 12.79 -0.34 14.09
CA ARG A 104 12.76 -1.81 14.19
C ARG A 104 14.19 -2.36 14.16
N GLU A 105 15.13 -1.62 14.75
CA GLU A 105 16.54 -1.97 14.78
C GLU A 105 16.76 -3.28 15.52
N ILE A 106 17.70 -4.09 15.03
CA ILE A 106 18.02 -5.38 15.63
C ILE A 106 19.14 -5.17 16.65
N PRO A 107 18.88 -5.35 17.98
CA PRO A 107 19.92 -5.23 18.98
C PRO A 107 20.91 -6.40 18.88
N ARG A 108 22.18 -6.17 19.21
CA ARG A 108 23.16 -7.23 19.36
C ARG A 108 22.74 -8.21 20.47
N LYS A 109 23.11 -9.47 20.30
CA LYS A 109 22.87 -10.48 21.34
C LYS A 109 23.74 -10.22 22.57
N GLY A 110 23.21 -10.55 23.76
CA GLY A 110 23.92 -10.44 25.04
C GLY A 110 24.05 -9.01 25.57
N PHE A 111 25.03 -8.78 26.43
CA PHE A 111 25.23 -7.53 27.19
C PHE A 111 25.31 -6.27 26.29
N LEU A 112 25.95 -6.37 25.13
CA LEU A 112 26.06 -5.24 24.20
C LEU A 112 24.69 -4.78 23.67
N GLY A 113 23.73 -5.69 23.45
CA GLY A 113 22.38 -5.31 23.06
C GLY A 113 21.64 -4.54 24.17
N HIS A 114 21.84 -4.90 25.43
CA HIS A 114 21.27 -4.16 26.56
C HIS A 114 21.88 -2.75 26.72
N LEU A 115 23.08 -2.52 26.21
CA LEU A 115 23.71 -1.21 26.13
C LEU A 115 23.30 -0.40 24.88
N GLY A 116 22.35 -0.90 24.07
CA GLY A 116 21.84 -0.19 22.89
C GLY A 116 22.66 -0.39 21.61
N PHE A 117 23.64 -1.31 21.59
CA PHE A 117 24.38 -1.60 20.36
C PHE A 117 23.55 -2.46 19.41
N MET A 118 23.48 -2.03 18.14
CA MET A 118 22.72 -2.70 17.07
C MET A 118 23.57 -3.73 16.32
N ASP A 119 22.93 -4.79 15.79
CA ASP A 119 23.57 -5.75 14.90
C ASP A 119 23.50 -5.28 13.44
N GLU A 120 24.32 -4.28 13.12
CA GLU A 120 24.39 -3.71 11.76
C GLU A 120 24.70 -4.75 10.69
N LYS A 121 25.50 -5.76 11.03
CA LYS A 121 25.86 -6.85 10.09
C LYS A 121 24.62 -7.71 9.73
N GLN A 122 23.76 -8.00 10.70
CA GLN A 122 22.53 -8.72 10.48
C GLN A 122 21.54 -7.87 9.71
N MET A 123 21.32 -6.62 10.10
CA MET A 123 20.44 -5.69 9.40
C MET A 123 20.86 -5.50 7.94
N ARG A 124 22.15 -5.30 7.67
CA ARG A 124 22.68 -5.17 6.31
C ARG A 124 22.42 -6.42 5.46
N ARG A 125 22.63 -7.61 6.01
CA ARG A 125 22.37 -8.88 5.28
C ARG A 125 20.89 -9.02 4.94
N GLN A 126 19.99 -8.72 5.87
CA GLN A 126 18.54 -8.81 5.65
C GLN A 126 18.08 -7.78 4.64
N ALA A 127 18.48 -6.50 4.76
CA ALA A 127 18.15 -5.48 3.79
C ALA A 127 18.63 -5.83 2.38
N ALA A 128 19.89 -6.29 2.24
CA ALA A 128 20.42 -6.70 0.94
C ALA A 128 19.65 -7.88 0.32
N ALA A 129 19.20 -8.84 1.14
CA ALA A 129 18.36 -9.95 0.69
C ALA A 129 17.00 -9.45 0.20
N SER A 130 16.34 -8.56 0.95
CA SER A 130 15.05 -7.96 0.55
C SER A 130 15.18 -7.16 -0.75
N PHE A 131 16.21 -6.34 -0.92
CA PHE A 131 16.46 -5.60 -2.17
C PHE A 131 16.65 -6.54 -3.36
N LYS A 132 17.43 -7.60 -3.19
CA LYS A 132 17.68 -8.60 -4.24
C LYS A 132 16.40 -9.34 -4.62
N GLU A 133 15.62 -9.77 -3.64
CA GLU A 133 14.37 -10.50 -3.84
C GLU A 133 13.36 -9.68 -4.65
N LEU A 134 13.28 -8.38 -4.39
CA LEU A 134 12.38 -7.47 -5.07
C LEU A 134 12.93 -6.94 -6.41
N GLY A 135 14.18 -7.27 -6.74
CA GLY A 135 14.85 -6.70 -7.91
C GLY A 135 15.06 -5.17 -7.79
N ALA A 136 15.06 -4.65 -6.56
CA ALA A 136 15.31 -3.24 -6.31
C ALA A 136 16.78 -2.91 -6.56
N THR A 137 17.05 -2.03 -7.52
CA THR A 137 18.42 -1.58 -7.82
C THR A 137 18.83 -0.51 -6.83
N VAL A 138 19.60 -0.88 -5.81
CA VAL A 138 20.20 0.05 -4.84
C VAL A 138 21.68 0.22 -5.19
N ARG A 139 22.07 1.44 -5.56
CA ARG A 139 23.46 1.74 -6.02
C ARG A 139 24.50 1.51 -4.93
N SER A 140 24.17 1.84 -3.69
CA SER A 140 25.05 1.74 -2.54
C SER A 140 24.23 1.56 -1.26
N LEU A 141 24.64 0.63 -0.42
CA LEU A 141 24.03 0.45 0.92
C LEU A 141 24.63 1.38 1.98
N ASN A 142 25.62 2.20 1.61
CA ASN A 142 26.32 3.10 2.54
C ASN A 142 26.07 4.57 2.24
N SER A 143 25.38 4.90 1.15
CA SER A 143 25.12 6.28 0.75
C SER A 143 23.76 6.73 1.24
N PRO A 144 23.60 8.00 1.68
CA PRO A 144 22.30 8.53 2.08
C PRO A 144 21.25 8.39 0.98
N VAL A 145 20.04 8.02 1.35
CA VAL A 145 18.92 7.82 0.41
C VAL A 145 18.57 9.11 -0.34
N GLY A 146 18.81 10.28 0.27
CA GLY A 146 18.62 11.57 -0.37
C GLY A 146 19.47 11.80 -1.62
N SER A 147 20.61 11.11 -1.77
CA SER A 147 21.47 11.19 -2.96
C SER A 147 21.05 10.23 -4.09
N MET A 148 20.00 9.44 -3.90
CA MET A 148 19.56 8.42 -4.84
C MET A 148 18.47 8.93 -5.79
N SER A 149 18.33 8.27 -6.94
CA SER A 149 17.25 8.59 -7.89
C SER A 149 15.87 8.26 -7.30
N GLY A 150 14.81 8.89 -7.84
CA GLY A 150 13.43 8.62 -7.42
C GLY A 150 13.09 7.13 -7.48
N GLY A 151 13.46 6.44 -8.55
CA GLY A 151 13.23 4.99 -8.69
C GLY A 151 13.98 4.14 -7.67
N GLN A 152 15.21 4.53 -7.29
CA GLN A 152 15.94 3.84 -6.21
C GLN A 152 15.27 4.04 -4.86
N ARG A 153 14.83 5.27 -4.55
CA ARG A 153 14.09 5.58 -3.33
C ARG A 153 12.77 4.81 -3.26
N GLN A 154 12.03 4.76 -4.37
CA GLN A 154 10.80 3.97 -4.47
C GLN A 154 11.05 2.48 -4.17
N GLY A 155 12.09 1.90 -4.78
CA GLY A 155 12.49 0.51 -4.52
C GLY A 155 12.83 0.25 -3.04
N ILE A 156 13.50 1.20 -2.37
CA ILE A 156 13.81 1.11 -0.93
C ILE A 156 12.53 1.16 -0.08
N ALA A 157 11.60 2.07 -0.39
CA ALA A 157 10.34 2.19 0.35
C ALA A 157 9.47 0.93 0.22
N ILE A 158 9.37 0.38 -0.99
CA ILE A 158 8.65 -0.87 -1.24
C ILE A 158 9.33 -2.03 -0.51
N ALA A 159 10.68 -2.13 -0.60
CA ALA A 159 11.43 -3.17 0.09
C ALA A 159 11.27 -3.09 1.61
N ARG A 160 11.25 -1.88 2.18
CA ARG A 160 10.96 -1.67 3.60
C ARG A 160 9.59 -2.23 3.97
N ALA A 161 8.54 -1.84 3.24
CA ALA A 161 7.19 -2.29 3.54
C ALA A 161 7.07 -3.83 3.43
N ILE A 162 7.60 -4.42 2.36
CA ILE A 162 7.53 -5.87 2.15
C ILE A 162 8.37 -6.67 3.18
N ALA A 163 9.48 -6.10 3.65
CA ALA A 163 10.30 -6.74 4.68
C ALA A 163 9.58 -6.89 6.02
N TRP A 164 8.56 -6.07 6.26
CA TRP A 164 7.82 -6.01 7.52
C TRP A 164 6.34 -6.40 7.40
N ALA A 165 5.82 -6.50 6.18
CA ALA A 165 4.44 -6.93 5.98
C ALA A 165 4.31 -8.45 6.18
N ASP A 166 3.44 -8.82 7.10
CA ASP A 166 3.08 -10.22 7.33
C ASP A 166 1.76 -10.59 6.66
N LYS A 167 0.84 -9.63 6.52
CA LYS A 167 -0.54 -9.87 6.08
C LYS A 167 -0.97 -8.99 4.91
N VAL A 168 -0.76 -7.67 4.99
CA VAL A 168 -1.25 -6.70 4.01
C VAL A 168 -0.17 -5.67 3.69
N VAL A 169 0.03 -5.39 2.40
CA VAL A 169 0.80 -4.24 1.92
C VAL A 169 -0.13 -3.30 1.16
N ILE A 170 -0.14 -2.03 1.54
CA ILE A 170 -0.84 -0.96 0.82
C ILE A 170 0.21 -0.14 0.08
N LEU A 171 0.07 -0.02 -1.24
CA LEU A 171 0.98 0.70 -2.13
C LEU A 171 0.24 1.88 -2.77
N ASP A 172 0.55 3.10 -2.32
CA ASP A 172 -0.06 4.32 -2.85
C ASP A 172 0.81 4.91 -3.96
N GLU A 173 0.35 4.82 -5.21
CA GLU A 173 1.01 5.27 -6.44
C GLU A 173 2.46 4.74 -6.59
N PRO A 174 2.71 3.42 -6.44
CA PRO A 174 4.07 2.88 -6.37
C PRO A 174 4.84 2.98 -7.69
N THR A 175 4.18 3.27 -8.79
CA THR A 175 4.78 3.40 -10.13
C THR A 175 4.85 4.85 -10.63
N ALA A 176 4.42 5.82 -9.82
CA ALA A 176 4.46 7.23 -10.20
C ALA A 176 5.92 7.71 -10.42
N ALA A 177 6.12 8.48 -11.49
CA ALA A 177 7.43 9.07 -11.84
C ALA A 177 8.59 8.06 -12.01
N LEU A 178 8.29 6.79 -12.30
CA LEU A 178 9.28 5.76 -12.60
C LEU A 178 9.48 5.59 -14.10
N GLY A 179 10.72 5.24 -14.50
CA GLY A 179 10.99 4.77 -15.86
C GLY A 179 10.45 3.36 -16.11
N VAL A 180 10.40 2.95 -17.39
CA VAL A 180 9.79 1.67 -17.81
C VAL A 180 10.36 0.47 -17.08
N VAL A 181 11.68 0.39 -16.92
CA VAL A 181 12.36 -0.75 -16.25
C VAL A 181 11.99 -0.80 -14.76
N GLN A 182 11.99 0.34 -14.07
CA GLN A 182 11.65 0.43 -12.66
C GLN A 182 10.18 0.07 -12.42
N THR A 183 9.29 0.57 -13.26
CA THR A 183 7.86 0.23 -13.23
C THR A 183 7.66 -1.28 -13.34
N LYS A 184 8.29 -1.92 -14.33
CA LYS A 184 8.21 -3.38 -14.49
C LYS A 184 8.68 -4.11 -13.23
N ASN A 185 9.79 -3.70 -12.63
CA ASN A 185 10.32 -4.32 -11.40
C ASN A 185 9.33 -4.19 -10.23
N VAL A 186 8.66 -3.03 -10.10
CA VAL A 186 7.62 -2.83 -9.07
C VAL A 186 6.43 -3.74 -9.30
N LEU A 187 5.90 -3.82 -10.53
CA LEU A 187 4.76 -4.69 -10.86
C LEU A 187 5.08 -6.17 -10.62
N GLU A 188 6.28 -6.62 -11.00
CA GLU A 188 6.75 -7.98 -10.69
C GLU A 188 6.90 -8.22 -9.17
N SER A 189 7.31 -7.21 -8.41
CA SER A 189 7.39 -7.30 -6.95
C SER A 189 6.01 -7.46 -6.32
N VAL A 190 5.00 -6.75 -6.81
CA VAL A 190 3.60 -6.88 -6.39
C VAL A 190 3.12 -8.34 -6.56
N LYS A 191 3.36 -8.92 -7.74
CA LYS A 191 2.98 -10.32 -8.03
C LYS A 191 3.68 -11.30 -7.06
N ARG A 192 5.00 -11.12 -6.81
CA ARG A 192 5.75 -11.97 -5.87
C ARG A 192 5.23 -11.87 -4.43
N VAL A 193 4.82 -10.69 -3.99
CA VAL A 193 4.24 -10.48 -2.65
C VAL A 193 2.92 -11.23 -2.51
N ARG A 194 2.03 -11.11 -3.50
CA ARG A 194 0.79 -11.87 -3.57
C ARG A 194 1.05 -13.39 -3.54
N ASP A 195 2.02 -13.87 -4.32
CA ASP A 195 2.35 -15.29 -4.42
C ASP A 195 2.89 -15.88 -3.10
N LYS A 196 3.35 -15.02 -2.17
CA LYS A 196 3.66 -15.39 -0.78
C LYS A 196 2.43 -15.47 0.13
N GLY A 197 1.24 -15.19 -0.38
CA GLY A 197 -0.01 -15.16 0.40
C GLY A 197 -0.29 -13.83 1.09
N ILE A 198 0.53 -12.80 0.87
CA ILE A 198 0.32 -11.45 1.41
C ILE A 198 -0.68 -10.71 0.52
N ALA A 199 -1.71 -10.10 1.12
CA ALA A 199 -2.65 -9.26 0.40
C ALA A 199 -1.99 -7.94 -0.04
N VAL A 200 -2.30 -7.47 -1.25
CA VAL A 200 -1.78 -6.20 -1.76
C VAL A 200 -2.93 -5.28 -2.14
N VAL A 201 -2.94 -4.07 -1.59
CA VAL A 201 -3.80 -2.97 -2.04
C VAL A 201 -2.97 -2.08 -2.95
N PHE A 202 -3.29 -2.08 -4.23
CA PHE A 202 -2.54 -1.36 -5.27
C PHE A 202 -3.34 -0.15 -5.74
N ILE A 203 -2.87 1.06 -5.40
CA ILE A 203 -3.49 2.31 -5.83
C ILE A 203 -2.69 2.88 -6.98
N SER A 204 -3.33 3.14 -8.11
CA SER A 204 -2.68 3.79 -9.24
C SER A 204 -3.68 4.51 -10.15
N HIS A 205 -3.20 5.58 -10.78
CA HIS A 205 -3.91 6.25 -11.87
C HIS A 205 -3.61 5.61 -13.24
N SER A 206 -2.60 4.73 -13.32
CA SER A 206 -2.27 4.01 -14.56
C SER A 206 -3.14 2.76 -14.71
N MET A 207 -4.21 2.86 -15.48
CA MET A 207 -5.10 1.73 -15.74
C MET A 207 -4.37 0.50 -16.33
N PRO A 208 -3.39 0.66 -17.24
CA PRO A 208 -2.61 -0.48 -17.71
C PRO A 208 -1.89 -1.23 -16.58
N HIS A 209 -1.30 -0.53 -15.61
CA HIS A 209 -0.62 -1.17 -14.48
C HIS A 209 -1.62 -1.89 -13.56
N VAL A 210 -2.79 -1.27 -13.32
CA VAL A 210 -3.86 -1.88 -12.52
C VAL A 210 -4.34 -3.18 -13.16
N LEU A 211 -4.63 -3.16 -14.47
CA LEU A 211 -5.08 -4.34 -15.20
C LEU A 211 -4.01 -5.44 -15.31
N GLU A 212 -2.72 -5.07 -15.24
CA GLU A 212 -1.62 -6.04 -15.31
C GLU A 212 -1.46 -6.85 -14.02
N VAL A 213 -1.72 -6.25 -12.85
CA VAL A 213 -1.36 -6.88 -11.56
C VAL A 213 -2.54 -7.21 -10.66
N CYS A 214 -3.69 -6.56 -10.83
CA CYS A 214 -4.81 -6.71 -9.91
C CYS A 214 -5.69 -7.90 -10.28
N ASP A 215 -6.02 -8.72 -9.30
CA ASP A 215 -6.99 -9.81 -9.43
C ASP A 215 -8.42 -9.23 -9.44
N ARG A 216 -8.66 -8.18 -8.65
CA ARG A 216 -9.93 -7.47 -8.51
C ARG A 216 -9.69 -5.96 -8.39
N ILE A 217 -10.61 -5.15 -8.91
CA ILE A 217 -10.50 -3.70 -8.95
C ILE A 217 -11.74 -3.09 -8.31
N GLN A 218 -11.56 -2.26 -7.29
CA GLN A 218 -12.62 -1.52 -6.63
C GLN A 218 -12.54 -0.04 -7.04
N VAL A 219 -13.67 0.49 -7.48
CA VAL A 219 -13.79 1.88 -7.95
C VAL A 219 -14.40 2.73 -6.86
N LEU A 220 -13.65 3.73 -6.42
CA LEU A 220 -14.12 4.74 -5.47
C LEU A 220 -14.51 6.01 -6.24
N ARG A 221 -15.70 6.55 -5.96
CA ARG A 221 -16.18 7.82 -6.52
C ARG A 221 -16.99 8.57 -5.46
N LEU A 222 -16.68 9.85 -5.26
CA LEU A 222 -17.35 10.73 -4.30
C LEU A 222 -17.46 10.11 -2.90
N GLY A 223 -16.37 9.49 -2.44
CA GLY A 223 -16.29 8.87 -1.12
C GLY A 223 -17.00 7.53 -0.97
N ARG A 224 -17.52 6.92 -2.06
CA ARG A 224 -18.25 5.65 -2.04
C ARG A 224 -17.61 4.63 -2.99
N ARG A 225 -17.65 3.35 -2.65
CA ARG A 225 -17.37 2.27 -3.60
C ARG A 225 -18.57 2.13 -4.53
N VAL A 226 -18.38 2.45 -5.82
CA VAL A 226 -19.45 2.42 -6.82
C VAL A 226 -19.46 1.14 -7.65
N ALA A 227 -18.32 0.46 -7.76
CA ALA A 227 -18.22 -0.78 -8.51
C ALA A 227 -17.05 -1.66 -8.03
N THR A 228 -17.14 -2.94 -8.35
CA THR A 228 -16.04 -3.91 -8.21
C THR A 228 -15.98 -4.74 -9.48
N TYR A 229 -14.80 -4.85 -10.07
CA TYR A 229 -14.57 -5.57 -11.33
C TYR A 229 -13.48 -6.64 -11.17
N PRO A 230 -13.56 -7.78 -11.87
CA PRO A 230 -12.44 -8.71 -11.99
C PRO A 230 -11.35 -8.08 -12.86
N GLY A 231 -10.07 -8.17 -12.43
CA GLY A 231 -8.95 -7.52 -13.12
C GLY A 231 -8.72 -8.06 -14.53
N HIS A 232 -8.82 -9.39 -14.70
CA HIS A 232 -8.44 -10.07 -15.95
C HIS A 232 -9.43 -9.91 -17.12
N THR A 233 -10.67 -9.49 -16.88
CA THR A 233 -11.71 -9.39 -17.90
C THR A 233 -12.21 -7.97 -18.13
N THR A 234 -11.70 -7.02 -17.36
CA THR A 234 -12.13 -5.62 -17.42
C THR A 234 -11.28 -4.82 -18.40
N THR A 235 -11.87 -3.82 -19.02
CA THR A 235 -11.17 -2.92 -19.96
C THR A 235 -10.94 -1.54 -19.34
N VAL A 236 -10.00 -0.78 -19.92
CA VAL A 236 -9.71 0.61 -19.50
C VAL A 236 -10.97 1.47 -19.60
N GLU A 237 -11.75 1.31 -20.68
CA GLU A 237 -12.97 2.07 -20.94
C GLU A 237 -14.02 1.82 -19.85
N THR A 238 -14.17 0.57 -19.39
CA THR A 238 -15.06 0.21 -18.29
C THR A 238 -14.64 0.89 -16.99
N LEU A 239 -13.35 0.85 -16.67
CA LEU A 239 -12.84 1.48 -15.45
C LEU A 239 -13.02 3.01 -15.48
N VAL A 240 -12.67 3.66 -16.58
CA VAL A 240 -12.86 5.11 -16.76
C VAL A 240 -14.34 5.47 -16.68
N GLY A 241 -15.21 4.68 -17.35
CA GLY A 241 -16.66 4.89 -17.29
C GLY A 241 -17.23 4.82 -15.87
N ALA A 242 -16.75 3.87 -15.05
CA ALA A 242 -17.15 3.75 -13.64
C ALA A 242 -16.61 4.91 -12.78
N MET A 243 -15.36 5.33 -13.00
CA MET A 243 -14.74 6.45 -12.28
C MET A 243 -15.47 7.77 -12.54
N THR A 244 -15.85 8.04 -13.80
CA THR A 244 -16.54 9.28 -14.21
C THR A 244 -18.04 9.25 -13.99
N GLY A 245 -18.64 8.07 -13.77
CA GLY A 245 -20.09 7.87 -13.68
C GLY A 245 -20.80 7.78 -15.04
N ALA A 246 -20.05 7.70 -16.13
CA ALA A 246 -20.63 7.57 -17.47
C ALA A 246 -21.40 6.25 -17.68
N LEU A 247 -21.10 5.21 -16.89
CA LEU A 247 -21.85 3.94 -16.90
C LEU A 247 -23.19 4.04 -16.17
N ASP A 248 -23.31 4.87 -15.13
CA ASP A 248 -24.58 5.09 -14.40
C ASP A 248 -25.60 5.79 -15.30
N ALA A 249 -25.13 6.73 -16.13
CA ALA A 249 -25.97 7.48 -17.07
C ALA A 249 -26.55 6.59 -18.18
N LYS A 250 -25.87 5.50 -18.55
CA LYS A 250 -26.41 4.55 -19.56
C LYS A 250 -27.44 3.58 -18.98
N ASN A 251 -27.35 3.26 -17.68
CA ASN A 251 -28.31 2.37 -17.01
C ASN A 251 -29.54 3.09 -16.46
N GLY A 252 -29.53 4.43 -16.37
CA GLY A 252 -30.66 5.25 -15.93
C GLY A 252 -31.54 5.79 -17.05
N ALA A 253 -31.23 5.48 -18.32
CA ALA A 253 -31.97 5.93 -19.51
C ALA A 253 -32.76 4.79 -20.22
N ALA A 254 -33.09 3.71 -19.49
CA ALA A 254 -33.92 2.58 -19.96
C ALA A 254 -35.22 2.50 -19.16
#